data_e5c664857ba0d308fdc8997bb821f716
#
_entry.id   e5c664857ba0d308fdc8997bb821f716
#
_cell.length_a   1.000
_cell.length_b   1.000
_cell.length_c   1.000
_cell.angle_alpha   90.00
_cell.angle_beta   90.00
_cell.angle_gamma   90.00
#
_symmetry.space_group_name_H-M   'P 1'
#
loop_
_entity.id
_entity.type
_entity.pdbx_description
1 polymer ?
#
loop_
_entity_poly.entity_id
_entity_poly.type
_entity_poly.pdbx_seq_one_letter_code
_entity_poly.pdbx_strand_id
1 'polypeptide(L)'
;MKKILLLGSGELGKEFVISAQRKGQHIIACDSYAGAPSMQVADEFEVFDMLNGEELERVVKKHQPDIIVPEIEAIRTERLYDFEKEGIQVVPSARAVNFTMNRKAIRDLAAKELGLKTARYFYAKTLDELKEAAAASVFPGVFKFVGTLHQRLSFTGG
;
A
#
# COMPACT_ATOMS: atom_id res chain seq x y z
N MET A 1 -21.56 -12.78 -9.24
CA MET A 1 -21.26 -11.50 -8.55
C MET A 1 -20.23 -11.80 -7.47
N LYS A 2 -19.11 -11.10 -7.47
CA LYS A 2 -18.09 -11.18 -6.43
C LYS A 2 -18.23 -10.02 -5.47
N LYS A 3 -17.96 -10.25 -4.20
CA LYS A 3 -17.89 -9.23 -3.17
C LYS A 3 -16.43 -8.77 -3.00
N ILE A 4 -16.18 -7.50 -3.24
CA ILE A 4 -14.82 -6.92 -3.25
C ILE A 4 -14.69 -5.90 -2.12
N LEU A 5 -13.70 -6.10 -1.25
CA LEU A 5 -13.32 -5.16 -0.19
C LEU A 5 -12.17 -4.29 -0.71
N LEU A 6 -12.42 -3.02 -0.93
CA LEU A 6 -11.42 -2.04 -1.38
C LEU A 6 -10.81 -1.34 -0.14
N LEU A 7 -9.52 -1.51 0.07
CA LEU A 7 -8.79 -0.89 1.18
C LEU A 7 -8.05 0.35 0.69
N GLY A 8 -8.62 1.51 0.95
CA GLY A 8 -8.31 2.81 0.40
C GLY A 8 -9.43 3.28 -0.52
N SER A 9 -9.91 4.48 -0.32
CA SER A 9 -11.12 5.00 -0.98
C SER A 9 -10.87 6.35 -1.66
N GLY A 10 -9.68 6.55 -2.21
CA GLY A 10 -9.30 7.75 -2.96
C GLY A 10 -9.99 7.88 -4.31
N GLU A 11 -9.55 8.87 -5.10
CA GLU A 11 -10.13 9.16 -6.42
C GLU A 11 -9.90 8.02 -7.42
N LEU A 12 -8.73 7.41 -7.41
CA LEU A 12 -8.44 6.25 -8.26
C LEU A 12 -9.29 5.05 -7.86
N GLY A 13 -9.48 4.84 -6.54
CA GLY A 13 -10.39 3.83 -6.02
C GLY A 13 -11.82 4.04 -6.48
N LYS A 14 -12.30 5.29 -6.60
CA LYS A 14 -13.62 5.62 -7.13
C LYS A 14 -13.81 5.13 -8.57
N GLU A 15 -12.83 5.34 -9.44
CA GLU A 15 -12.87 4.85 -10.82
C GLU A 15 -12.87 3.30 -10.85
N PHE A 16 -12.11 2.67 -9.97
CA PHE A 16 -12.14 1.21 -9.81
C PHE A 16 -13.53 0.72 -9.40
N VAL A 17 -14.18 1.35 -8.41
CA VAL A 17 -15.53 0.99 -7.94
C VAL A 17 -16.52 1.05 -9.11
N ILE A 18 -16.56 2.18 -9.82
CA ILE A 18 -17.47 2.37 -10.97
C ILE A 18 -17.24 1.29 -12.03
N SER A 19 -15.97 1.01 -12.35
CA SER A 19 -15.62 -0.01 -13.35
C SER A 19 -16.02 -1.42 -12.92
N ALA A 20 -15.82 -1.77 -11.65
CA ALA A 20 -16.17 -3.06 -11.10
C ALA A 20 -17.70 -3.28 -11.02
N GLN A 21 -18.44 -2.24 -10.61
CA GLN A 21 -19.92 -2.27 -10.60
C GLN A 21 -20.50 -2.44 -12.00
N ARG A 22 -19.93 -1.81 -13.03
CA ARG A 22 -20.31 -2.03 -14.44
C ARG A 22 -20.16 -3.50 -14.88
N LYS A 23 -19.28 -4.25 -14.19
CA LYS A 23 -19.10 -5.71 -14.40
C LYS A 23 -19.93 -6.56 -13.44
N GLY A 24 -20.89 -5.96 -12.73
CA GLY A 24 -21.79 -6.66 -11.82
C GLY A 24 -21.16 -7.10 -10.51
N GLN A 25 -20.07 -6.44 -10.06
CA GLN A 25 -19.47 -6.75 -8.76
C GLN A 25 -20.04 -5.87 -7.65
N HIS A 26 -20.04 -6.39 -6.41
CA HIS A 26 -20.48 -5.69 -5.20
C HIS A 26 -19.25 -5.16 -4.44
N ILE A 27 -19.20 -3.85 -4.19
CA ILE A 27 -18.01 -3.20 -3.65
C ILE A 27 -18.27 -2.63 -2.26
N ILE A 28 -17.38 -2.97 -1.32
CA ILE A 28 -17.30 -2.36 0.01
C ILE A 28 -16.06 -1.46 0.04
N ALA A 29 -16.24 -0.14 0.12
CA ALA A 29 -15.16 0.83 0.16
C ALA A 29 -14.73 1.14 1.60
N CYS A 30 -13.45 1.03 1.91
CA CYS A 30 -12.90 1.24 3.26
C CYS A 30 -11.91 2.39 3.27
N ASP A 31 -11.98 3.23 4.31
CA ASP A 31 -10.98 4.28 4.57
C ASP A 31 -11.00 4.67 6.05
N SER A 32 -10.01 5.46 6.47
CA SER A 32 -9.90 6.00 7.84
C SER A 32 -10.82 7.19 8.11
N TYR A 33 -11.50 7.73 7.11
CA TYR A 33 -12.42 8.86 7.23
C TYR A 33 -13.70 8.67 6.41
N ALA A 34 -14.79 9.26 6.87
CA ALA A 34 -16.08 9.16 6.20
C ALA A 34 -16.15 10.08 4.96
N GLY A 35 -16.94 9.67 3.97
CA GLY A 35 -17.16 10.45 2.76
C GLY A 35 -16.00 10.46 1.78
N ALA A 36 -15.08 9.53 1.91
CA ALA A 36 -13.99 9.34 0.93
C ALA A 36 -14.56 9.13 -0.48
N PRO A 37 -13.83 9.51 -1.55
CA PRO A 37 -14.34 9.50 -2.92
C PRO A 37 -15.01 8.20 -3.36
N SER A 38 -14.41 7.05 -3.06
CA SER A 38 -14.98 5.74 -3.42
C SER A 38 -16.27 5.41 -2.67
N MET A 39 -16.40 5.88 -1.41
CA MET A 39 -17.60 5.64 -0.60
C MET A 39 -18.85 6.30 -1.18
N GLN A 40 -18.69 7.34 -1.99
CA GLN A 40 -19.79 8.06 -2.63
C GLN A 40 -20.50 7.21 -3.71
N VAL A 41 -19.85 6.19 -4.22
CA VAL A 41 -20.33 5.36 -5.34
C VAL A 41 -20.37 3.87 -5.02
N ALA A 42 -19.75 3.42 -3.93
CA ALA A 42 -19.72 2.01 -3.52
C ALA A 42 -21.10 1.53 -3.05
N ASP A 43 -21.31 0.22 -3.07
CA ASP A 43 -22.54 -0.42 -2.57
C ASP A 43 -22.62 -0.34 -1.04
N GLU A 44 -21.48 -0.52 -0.36
CA GLU A 44 -21.34 -0.39 1.09
C GLU A 44 -19.99 0.31 1.41
N PHE A 45 -19.86 0.80 2.64
CA PHE A 45 -18.58 1.35 3.09
C PHE A 45 -18.32 1.08 4.58
N GLU A 46 -17.05 1.11 4.96
CA GLU A 46 -16.59 1.03 6.35
C GLU A 46 -15.56 2.14 6.63
N VAL A 47 -15.65 2.72 7.82
CA VAL A 47 -14.70 3.73 8.30
C VAL A 47 -13.98 3.18 9.52
N PHE A 48 -12.67 2.93 9.38
CA PHE A 48 -11.84 2.39 10.46
C PHE A 48 -10.35 2.61 10.16
N ASP A 49 -9.52 2.47 11.19
CA ASP A 49 -8.06 2.49 11.02
C ASP A 49 -7.56 1.15 10.43
N MET A 50 -7.23 1.15 9.14
CA MET A 50 -6.73 -0.02 8.43
C MET A 50 -5.32 -0.47 8.87
N LEU A 51 -4.59 0.35 9.64
CA LEU A 51 -3.34 -0.04 10.31
C LEU A 51 -3.61 -0.88 11.56
N ASN A 52 -4.83 -0.83 12.10
CA ASN A 52 -5.26 -1.69 13.19
C ASN A 52 -5.68 -3.06 12.65
N GLY A 53 -4.84 -4.08 12.89
CA GLY A 53 -5.06 -5.44 12.37
C GLY A 53 -6.33 -6.11 12.91
N GLU A 54 -6.78 -5.79 14.12
CA GLU A 54 -8.01 -6.33 14.72
C GLU A 54 -9.26 -5.74 14.05
N GLU A 55 -9.26 -4.42 13.81
CA GLU A 55 -10.34 -3.75 13.08
C GLU A 55 -10.44 -4.23 11.63
N LEU A 56 -9.29 -4.40 10.96
CA LEU A 56 -9.24 -4.96 9.61
C LEU A 56 -9.83 -6.38 9.57
N GLU A 57 -9.45 -7.23 10.52
CA GLU A 57 -9.99 -8.58 10.65
C GLU A 57 -11.50 -8.57 10.93
N ARG A 58 -11.98 -7.69 11.81
CA ARG A 58 -13.40 -7.51 12.11
C ARG A 58 -14.20 -7.18 10.84
N VAL A 59 -13.69 -6.25 10.03
CA VAL A 59 -14.36 -5.84 8.79
C VAL A 59 -14.36 -6.97 7.76
N VAL A 60 -13.25 -7.67 7.59
CA VAL A 60 -13.17 -8.84 6.70
C VAL A 60 -14.14 -9.93 7.13
N LYS A 61 -14.21 -10.25 8.42
CA LYS A 61 -15.18 -11.23 8.96
C LYS A 61 -16.63 -10.81 8.80
N LYS A 62 -16.92 -9.50 8.97
CA LYS A 62 -18.27 -8.95 8.79
C LYS A 62 -18.77 -9.11 7.36
N HIS A 63 -17.95 -8.73 6.40
CA HIS A 63 -18.36 -8.68 4.98
C HIS A 63 -18.10 -9.98 4.22
N GLN A 64 -17.18 -10.82 4.69
CA GLN A 64 -16.77 -12.07 4.02
C GLN A 64 -16.51 -11.87 2.51
N PRO A 65 -15.55 -11.01 2.14
CA PRO A 65 -15.31 -10.70 0.74
C PRO A 65 -14.69 -11.88 0.00
N ASP A 66 -14.98 -12.00 -1.29
CA ASP A 66 -14.28 -12.92 -2.20
C ASP A 66 -12.88 -12.41 -2.55
N ILE A 67 -12.76 -11.06 -2.63
CA ILE A 67 -11.52 -10.41 -3.08
C ILE A 67 -11.24 -9.20 -2.18
N ILE A 68 -9.97 -9.03 -1.80
CA ILE A 68 -9.46 -7.83 -1.14
C ILE A 68 -8.54 -7.09 -2.11
N VAL A 69 -8.78 -5.79 -2.29
CA VAL A 69 -7.98 -4.91 -3.17
C VAL A 69 -7.36 -3.81 -2.33
N PRO A 70 -6.07 -3.91 -1.98
CA PRO A 70 -5.33 -2.82 -1.37
C PRO A 70 -5.07 -1.70 -2.39
N GLU A 71 -5.43 -0.45 -2.05
CA GLU A 71 -5.25 0.72 -2.92
C GLU A 71 -4.23 1.70 -2.33
N ILE A 72 -4.12 1.79 -1.01
CA ILE A 72 -3.19 2.66 -0.31
C ILE A 72 -2.18 1.88 0.54
N GLU A 73 -1.11 2.56 0.97
CA GLU A 73 -0.06 1.97 1.82
C GLU A 73 -0.38 1.96 3.32
N ALA A 74 -1.38 2.72 3.77
CA ALA A 74 -1.77 2.81 5.19
C ALA A 74 -2.66 1.63 5.61
N ILE A 75 -2.15 0.42 5.45
CA ILE A 75 -2.82 -0.86 5.74
C ILE A 75 -1.88 -1.75 6.55
N ARG A 76 -2.43 -2.56 7.45
CA ARG A 76 -1.68 -3.64 8.11
C ARG A 76 -1.46 -4.79 7.12
N THR A 77 -0.48 -4.60 6.23
CA THR A 77 -0.26 -5.47 5.07
C THR A 77 0.12 -6.90 5.42
N GLU A 78 0.66 -7.15 6.61
CA GLU A 78 0.97 -8.49 7.10
C GLU A 78 -0.29 -9.36 7.23
N ARG A 79 -1.43 -8.75 7.57
CA ARG A 79 -2.71 -9.47 7.70
C ARG A 79 -3.23 -10.01 6.36
N LEU A 80 -2.79 -9.43 5.23
CA LEU A 80 -3.17 -9.91 3.91
C LEU A 80 -2.72 -11.34 3.64
N TYR A 81 -1.56 -11.75 4.19
CA TYR A 81 -1.11 -13.15 4.12
C TYR A 81 -2.03 -14.12 4.87
N ASP A 82 -2.61 -13.68 5.98
CA ASP A 82 -3.52 -14.50 6.75
C ASP A 82 -4.84 -14.69 5.98
N PHE A 83 -5.36 -13.64 5.39
CA PHE A 83 -6.57 -13.71 4.55
C PHE A 83 -6.38 -14.58 3.30
N GLU A 84 -5.19 -14.55 2.66
CA GLU A 84 -4.89 -15.49 1.57
C GLU A 84 -4.90 -16.94 2.03
N LYS A 85 -4.37 -17.24 3.25
CA LYS A 85 -4.42 -18.60 3.84
C LYS A 85 -5.86 -19.03 4.16
N GLU A 86 -6.74 -18.10 4.49
CA GLU A 86 -8.16 -18.33 4.72
C GLU A 86 -8.96 -18.52 3.41
N GLY A 87 -8.30 -18.39 2.25
CA GLY A 87 -8.91 -18.60 0.93
C GLY A 87 -9.49 -17.34 0.29
N ILE A 88 -9.28 -16.16 0.86
CA ILE A 88 -9.68 -14.88 0.26
C ILE A 88 -8.63 -14.48 -0.78
N GLN A 89 -9.06 -14.13 -1.98
CA GLN A 89 -8.15 -13.64 -3.00
C GLN A 89 -7.69 -12.21 -2.70
N VAL A 90 -6.39 -11.96 -2.63
CA VAL A 90 -5.83 -10.60 -2.51
C VAL A 90 -5.24 -10.18 -3.86
N VAL A 91 -5.60 -8.99 -4.35
CA VAL A 91 -5.18 -8.48 -5.67
C VAL A 91 -4.68 -7.04 -5.54
N PRO A 92 -3.39 -6.79 -5.81
CA PRO A 92 -2.33 -7.75 -6.08
C PRO A 92 -2.04 -8.64 -4.87
N SER A 93 -1.33 -9.75 -5.03
CA SER A 93 -1.09 -10.71 -3.94
C SER A 93 -0.48 -10.04 -2.70
N ALA A 94 -0.71 -10.61 -1.51
CA ALA A 94 -0.13 -10.10 -0.26
C ALA A 94 1.39 -9.91 -0.36
N ARG A 95 2.09 -10.83 -1.03
CA ARG A 95 3.52 -10.72 -1.30
C ARG A 95 3.85 -9.49 -2.14
N ALA A 96 3.13 -9.25 -3.24
CA ALA A 96 3.35 -8.09 -4.11
C ALA A 96 3.09 -6.78 -3.38
N VAL A 97 2.00 -6.70 -2.60
CA VAL A 97 1.69 -5.53 -1.77
C VAL A 97 2.82 -5.23 -0.78
N ASN A 98 3.28 -6.24 -0.04
CA ASN A 98 4.36 -6.05 0.94
C ASN A 98 5.68 -5.61 0.28
N PHE A 99 6.01 -6.12 -0.91
CA PHE A 99 7.19 -5.64 -1.65
C PHE A 99 7.04 -4.21 -2.13
N THR A 100 5.88 -3.82 -2.66
CA THR A 100 5.66 -2.44 -3.15
C THR A 100 5.64 -1.42 -2.02
N MET A 101 5.19 -1.80 -0.83
CA MET A 101 5.20 -0.95 0.37
C MET A 101 6.59 -0.80 0.98
N ASN A 102 7.52 -1.72 0.71
CA ASN A 102 8.89 -1.69 1.20
C ASN A 102 9.87 -1.33 0.07
N ARG A 103 10.20 -0.04 -0.03
CA ARG A 103 11.09 0.49 -1.08
C ARG A 103 12.47 -0.16 -1.11
N LYS A 104 12.98 -0.60 0.06
CA LYS A 104 14.24 -1.34 0.14
C LYS A 104 14.06 -2.75 -0.43
N ALA A 105 13.06 -3.47 0.02
CA ALA A 105 12.83 -4.85 -0.39
C ALA A 105 12.60 -4.98 -1.90
N ILE A 106 11.76 -4.12 -2.51
CA ILE A 106 11.51 -4.19 -3.95
C ILE A 106 12.74 -3.84 -4.78
N ARG A 107 13.58 -2.91 -4.31
CA ARG A 107 14.79 -2.53 -5.01
C ARG A 107 15.87 -3.62 -4.92
N ASP A 108 16.01 -4.23 -3.76
CA ASP A 108 16.91 -5.36 -3.57
C ASP A 108 16.46 -6.58 -4.40
N LEU A 109 15.15 -6.87 -4.42
CA LEU A 109 14.57 -7.89 -5.30
C LEU A 109 14.92 -7.62 -6.77
N ALA A 110 14.65 -6.43 -7.26
CA ALA A 110 14.90 -6.06 -8.65
C ALA A 110 16.40 -6.17 -9.02
N ALA A 111 17.28 -5.58 -8.20
CA ALA A 111 18.69 -5.49 -8.53
C ALA A 111 19.48 -6.78 -8.24
N LYS A 112 19.20 -7.45 -7.09
CA LYS A 112 20.03 -8.55 -6.60
C LYS A 112 19.50 -9.94 -6.98
N GLU A 113 18.16 -10.09 -6.99
CA GLU A 113 17.54 -11.39 -7.27
C GLU A 113 17.13 -11.53 -8.75
N LEU A 114 16.52 -10.48 -9.31
CA LEU A 114 16.06 -10.51 -10.71
C LEU A 114 17.08 -9.98 -11.72
N GLY A 115 18.22 -9.43 -11.26
CA GLY A 115 19.26 -8.89 -12.13
C GLY A 115 18.80 -7.73 -13.02
N LEU A 116 17.72 -7.01 -12.63
CA LEU A 116 17.19 -5.90 -13.41
C LEU A 116 18.10 -4.68 -13.26
N LYS A 117 18.26 -3.92 -14.34
CA LYS A 117 19.00 -2.67 -14.32
C LYS A 117 18.25 -1.63 -13.47
N THR A 118 18.87 -1.19 -12.38
CA THR A 118 18.37 -0.14 -11.50
C THR A 118 19.34 1.04 -11.47
N ALA A 119 18.87 2.21 -11.03
CA ALA A 119 19.76 3.30 -10.67
C ALA A 119 20.68 2.87 -9.51
N ARG A 120 21.84 3.48 -9.39
CA ARG A 120 22.69 3.28 -8.20
C ARG A 120 21.94 3.76 -6.97
N TYR A 121 22.04 3.04 -5.87
CA TYR A 121 21.39 3.39 -4.61
C TYR A 121 22.24 2.98 -3.42
N PHE A 122 22.07 3.73 -2.35
CA PHE A 122 22.69 3.49 -1.05
C PHE A 122 21.61 3.58 0.02
N TYR A 123 21.80 2.86 1.11
CA TYR A 123 20.97 2.97 2.31
C TYR A 123 21.78 3.61 3.41
N ALA A 124 21.19 4.55 4.14
CA ALA A 124 21.76 5.20 5.29
C ALA A 124 20.74 5.25 6.42
N LYS A 125 21.15 4.90 7.63
CA LYS A 125 20.34 4.95 8.85
C LYS A 125 20.79 6.08 9.78
N THR A 126 22.01 6.55 9.62
CA THR A 126 22.60 7.63 10.41
C THR A 126 23.04 8.78 9.51
N LEU A 127 23.27 9.94 10.11
CA LEU A 127 23.75 11.12 9.39
C LEU A 127 25.14 10.88 8.76
N ASP A 128 26.01 10.15 9.45
CA ASP A 128 27.36 9.88 8.96
C ASP A 128 27.33 8.91 7.77
N GLU A 129 26.55 7.83 7.85
CA GLU A 129 26.29 6.96 6.70
C GLU A 129 25.69 7.73 5.51
N LEU A 130 24.81 8.71 5.76
CA LEU A 130 24.25 9.55 4.71
C LEU A 130 25.31 10.42 4.04
N LYS A 131 26.22 11.00 4.81
CA LYS A 131 27.35 11.79 4.26
C LYS A 131 28.28 10.92 3.42
N GLU A 132 28.62 9.73 3.88
CA GLU A 132 29.43 8.76 3.13
C GLU A 132 28.74 8.34 1.83
N ALA A 133 27.45 8.00 1.89
CA ALA A 133 26.66 7.64 0.71
C ALA A 133 26.57 8.83 -0.27
N ALA A 134 26.41 10.04 0.21
CA ALA A 134 26.40 11.25 -0.61
C ALA A 134 27.75 11.47 -1.32
N ALA A 135 28.86 11.29 -0.60
CA ALA A 135 30.20 11.42 -1.18
C ALA A 135 30.50 10.35 -2.25
N ALA A 136 29.93 9.14 -2.10
CA ALA A 136 30.03 8.05 -3.08
C ALA A 136 29.04 8.16 -4.25
N SER A 137 28.09 9.10 -4.18
CA SER A 137 27.04 9.27 -5.17
C SER A 137 27.48 10.16 -6.33
N VAL A 138 26.92 9.92 -7.51
CA VAL A 138 27.05 10.80 -8.67
C VAL A 138 25.88 11.77 -8.67
N PHE A 139 26.14 13.06 -8.59
CA PHE A 139 25.11 14.08 -8.64
C PHE A 139 24.69 14.41 -10.10
N PRO A 140 23.40 14.76 -10.35
CA PRO A 140 22.34 14.94 -9.39
C PRO A 140 21.76 13.61 -8.85
N GLY A 141 21.46 13.55 -7.55
CA GLY A 141 20.89 12.40 -6.85
C GLY A 141 19.55 12.73 -6.16
N VAL A 142 18.79 11.71 -5.82
CA VAL A 142 17.50 11.86 -5.11
C VAL A 142 17.59 11.11 -3.77
N PHE A 143 17.32 11.83 -2.69
CA PHE A 143 17.16 11.24 -1.37
C PHE A 143 15.70 10.86 -1.14
N LYS A 144 15.45 9.61 -0.76
CA LYS A 144 14.12 9.12 -0.43
C LYS A 144 14.13 8.38 0.90
N PHE A 145 13.17 8.68 1.76
CA PHE A 145 12.96 7.90 2.96
C PHE A 145 12.48 6.50 2.62
N VAL A 146 12.95 5.51 3.40
CA VAL A 146 12.53 4.11 3.30
C VAL A 146 11.67 3.81 4.52
N GLY A 147 10.36 3.75 4.32
CA GLY A 147 9.37 3.49 5.37
C GLY A 147 8.15 4.41 5.28
N THR A 148 7.13 4.12 6.06
CA THR A 148 5.94 4.97 6.20
C THR A 148 6.31 6.27 6.89
N LEU A 149 6.20 7.37 6.17
CA LEU A 149 6.54 8.71 6.66
C LEU A 149 5.38 9.27 7.48
N HIS A 150 5.56 9.27 8.81
CA HIS A 150 4.83 10.17 9.70
C HIS A 150 5.70 11.35 10.20
N GLN A 151 6.87 11.57 9.62
CA GLN A 151 7.69 12.75 9.93
C GLN A 151 8.13 13.45 8.64
N ARG A 152 7.48 14.58 8.34
CA ARG A 152 8.05 15.59 7.44
C ARG A 152 9.25 16.23 8.13
N LEU A 153 10.43 15.86 7.74
CA LEU A 153 11.61 16.69 7.99
C LEU A 153 11.69 17.73 6.86
N SER A 154 11.34 18.96 7.18
CA SER A 154 11.62 20.10 6.31
C SER A 154 13.11 20.42 6.38
N PHE A 155 13.85 20.13 5.32
CA PHE A 155 15.17 20.71 5.13
C PHE A 155 14.98 22.08 4.48
N THR A 156 15.12 23.14 5.28
CA THR A 156 15.43 24.48 4.76
C THR A 156 16.92 24.51 4.53
N GLY A 157 17.32 24.50 3.25
CA GLY A 157 18.70 24.73 2.87
C GLY A 157 19.09 26.18 3.21
N GLY A 158 20.18 26.34 3.95
CA GLY A 158 20.94 27.57 4.01
C GLY A 158 22.02 27.58 2.94
#